data_39c5d8545c3837cca14983c0240798ba
#
_entry.id   39c5d8545c3837cca14983c0240798ba
#
_cell.length_a   1.000
_cell.length_b   1.000
_cell.length_c   1.000
_cell.angle_alpha   90.00
_cell.angle_beta   90.00
_cell.angle_gamma   90.00
#
_symmetry.space_group_name_H-M   'P 1'
#
loop_
_entity.id
_entity.type
_entity.pdbx_description
1 polymer ?
#
loop_
_entity_poly.entity_id
_entity_poly.type
_entity_poly.pdbx_seq_one_letter_code
_entity_poly.pdbx_strand_id
1 'polypeptide(L)'
;MNIAVLAAAGQGRRMGGGSNKAFLPLLSRPMLLRSAQALSASNKIDEMIIVAAPEEAAEVRRILSQDGTLKPWQVVAGGSERQYSIANALKALPAGTDYVAVHDAARPLVLPESVTAVVEAAQRQRAAGLAVPVKDTIKESNADGCVVATPPRERLWAIQTPQVFEAALLRQAYDQAAAEGFLGTDDASLVERLGVPVHLVQGEYSNLKVTTPEDLIVAEAILQQRGEERQVEWRTGMGYDVHRLTPGRKLILGGVDIPHSLGLEGHSDADVLLHALKDALLGAAGLGDIGRHFPDTDEQYRGISSLLLLEKVQDLLEQAGWIVNNVDVTVAAQRPKLAPHIPQMVKNVAAALKVSEERVNIKATTTEKLGFVGTEEGMSAYAVAMLRK
;
A
#
# COMPACT_ATOMS: atom_id res chain seq x y z
N MET A 1 12.49 23.21 25.09
CA MET A 1 11.73 22.08 24.53
C MET A 1 11.41 22.34 23.08
N ASN A 2 11.64 21.39 22.19
CA ASN A 2 11.40 21.52 20.75
C ASN A 2 10.22 20.62 20.33
N ILE A 3 9.21 21.21 19.72
CA ILE A 3 8.00 20.51 19.31
C ILE A 3 7.97 20.36 17.77
N ALA A 4 7.74 19.14 17.27
CA ALA A 4 7.46 18.96 15.86
C ALA A 4 5.94 19.07 15.60
N VAL A 5 5.55 19.86 14.62
CA VAL A 5 4.19 19.94 14.11
C VAL A 5 4.11 19.22 12.78
N LEU A 6 3.41 18.08 12.75
CA LEU A 6 3.22 17.26 11.56
C LEU A 6 1.89 17.61 10.89
N ALA A 7 1.96 18.27 9.73
CA ALA A 7 0.80 18.70 8.97
C ALA A 7 0.21 17.53 8.14
N ALA A 8 -0.91 16.98 8.60
CA ALA A 8 -1.60 15.84 7.97
C ALA A 8 -3.05 16.17 7.54
N ALA A 9 -3.54 17.38 7.70
CA ALA A 9 -4.94 17.78 7.39
C ALA A 9 -5.22 18.02 5.88
N GLY A 10 -4.25 17.79 5.00
CA GLY A 10 -4.40 18.10 3.56
C GLY A 10 -5.22 17.06 2.80
N GLN A 11 -6.30 17.46 2.13
CA GLN A 11 -7.26 16.60 1.42
C GLN A 11 -6.74 15.91 0.14
N GLY A 12 -5.47 16.00 -0.23
CA GLY A 12 -4.86 15.22 -1.32
C GLY A 12 -5.56 15.26 -2.69
N ARG A 13 -6.29 16.34 -3.05
CA ARG A 13 -7.18 16.46 -4.23
C ARG A 13 -6.57 15.99 -5.57
N ARG A 14 -5.23 15.96 -5.70
CA ARG A 14 -4.51 15.59 -6.93
C ARG A 14 -4.25 14.08 -7.07
N MET A 15 -4.55 13.27 -6.05
CA MET A 15 -4.29 11.80 -6.05
C MET A 15 -5.51 10.97 -6.49
N GLY A 16 -6.63 11.62 -6.91
CA GLY A 16 -7.78 10.94 -7.50
C GLY A 16 -8.64 10.06 -6.57
N GLY A 17 -8.35 10.04 -5.27
CA GLY A 17 -9.07 9.22 -4.28
C GLY A 17 -9.69 10.06 -3.16
N GLY A 18 -10.85 9.65 -2.66
CA GLY A 18 -11.57 10.32 -1.57
C GLY A 18 -10.93 10.21 -0.17
N SER A 19 -9.72 9.64 -0.04
CA SER A 19 -9.01 9.50 1.23
C SER A 19 -7.75 10.38 1.30
N ASN A 20 -7.37 10.77 2.52
CA ASN A 20 -6.18 11.57 2.76
C ASN A 20 -4.91 10.80 2.36
N LYS A 21 -4.11 11.40 1.48
CA LYS A 21 -2.87 10.81 0.97
C LYS A 21 -1.85 10.44 2.07
N ALA A 22 -1.88 11.12 3.23
CA ALA A 22 -1.00 10.80 4.35
C ALA A 22 -1.21 9.38 4.89
N PHE A 23 -2.38 8.76 4.63
CA PHE A 23 -2.70 7.40 5.03
C PHE A 23 -2.32 6.35 3.98
N LEU A 24 -1.96 6.78 2.76
CA LEU A 24 -1.53 5.83 1.73
C LEU A 24 -0.29 5.08 2.19
N PRO A 25 -0.27 3.75 1.97
CA PRO A 25 0.91 2.95 2.28
C PRO A 25 2.04 3.30 1.32
N LEU A 26 3.24 3.42 1.87
CA LEU A 26 4.49 3.50 1.15
C LEU A 26 5.31 2.27 1.55
N LEU A 27 5.46 1.30 0.65
CA LEU A 27 5.76 -0.09 0.97
C LEU A 27 4.70 -0.67 1.92
N SER A 28 5.05 -0.97 3.17
CA SER A 28 4.15 -1.57 4.17
C SER A 28 3.64 -0.60 5.24
N ARG A 29 4.03 0.70 5.21
CA ARG A 29 3.71 1.66 6.28
C ARG A 29 3.07 2.92 5.73
N PRO A 30 2.03 3.48 6.38
CA PRO A 30 1.46 4.77 6.00
C PRO A 30 2.50 5.90 6.00
N MET A 31 2.42 6.83 5.03
CA MET A 31 3.33 7.97 4.94
C MET A 31 3.33 8.81 6.23
N LEU A 32 2.17 8.99 6.87
CA LEU A 32 2.05 9.67 8.16
C LEU A 32 2.96 9.04 9.22
N LEU A 33 2.93 7.71 9.35
CA LEU A 33 3.74 6.99 10.33
C LEU A 33 5.22 7.15 10.04
N ARG A 34 5.63 7.07 8.77
CA ARG A 34 7.04 7.28 8.36
C ARG A 34 7.55 8.66 8.73
N SER A 35 6.76 9.70 8.43
CA SER A 35 7.12 11.08 8.79
C SER A 35 7.20 11.25 10.32
N ALA A 36 6.27 10.68 11.08
CA ALA A 36 6.31 10.72 12.53
C ALA A 36 7.53 9.97 13.10
N GLN A 37 7.89 8.80 12.55
CA GLN A 37 9.07 8.04 12.94
C GLN A 37 10.37 8.83 12.69
N ALA A 38 10.50 9.47 11.52
CA ALA A 38 11.68 10.27 11.19
C ALA A 38 11.86 11.47 12.13
N LEU A 39 10.76 12.17 12.45
CA LEU A 39 10.79 13.26 13.42
C LEU A 39 11.12 12.75 14.84
N SER A 40 10.49 11.66 15.26
CA SER A 40 10.69 11.04 16.57
C SER A 40 12.11 10.50 16.75
N ALA A 41 12.76 10.03 15.70
CA ALA A 41 14.13 9.52 15.76
C ALA A 41 15.19 10.62 15.94
N SER A 42 14.88 11.89 15.63
CA SER A 42 15.80 13.01 15.91
C SER A 42 15.89 13.26 17.42
N ASN A 43 17.10 13.34 17.95
CA ASN A 43 17.33 13.66 19.36
C ASN A 43 17.04 15.13 19.74
N LYS A 44 16.71 15.96 18.76
CA LYS A 44 16.38 17.38 18.94
C LYS A 44 14.87 17.65 19.01
N ILE A 45 14.02 16.66 18.81
CA ILE A 45 12.57 16.78 18.98
C ILE A 45 12.19 16.13 20.33
N ASP A 46 11.38 16.79 21.11
CA ASP A 46 10.94 16.29 22.42
C ASP A 46 9.53 15.67 22.33
N GLU A 47 8.59 16.34 21.63
CA GLU A 47 7.21 15.93 21.47
C GLU A 47 6.69 16.29 20.06
N MET A 48 5.54 15.73 19.71
CA MET A 48 4.91 15.98 18.42
C MET A 48 3.44 16.42 18.55
N ILE A 49 3.02 17.36 17.71
CA ILE A 49 1.62 17.74 17.50
C ILE A 49 1.26 17.36 16.08
N ILE A 50 0.29 16.46 15.92
CA ILE A 50 -0.19 16.03 14.60
C ILE A 50 -1.47 16.80 14.27
N VAL A 51 -1.47 17.53 13.17
CA VAL A 51 -2.65 18.29 12.74
C VAL A 51 -3.41 17.49 11.69
N ALA A 52 -4.64 17.11 12.00
CA ALA A 52 -5.49 16.29 11.12
C ALA A 52 -6.88 16.91 10.97
N ALA A 53 -7.58 16.57 9.89
CA ALA A 53 -9.00 16.90 9.78
C ALA A 53 -9.79 16.25 10.94
N PRO A 54 -10.80 16.92 11.51
CA PRO A 54 -11.52 16.40 12.67
C PRO A 54 -12.04 14.98 12.48
N GLU A 55 -12.58 14.67 11.30
CA GLU A 55 -13.10 13.37 10.91
C GLU A 55 -12.01 12.29 10.80
N GLU A 56 -10.76 12.68 10.58
CA GLU A 56 -9.62 11.77 10.41
C GLU A 56 -8.84 11.53 11.71
N ALA A 57 -9.16 12.25 12.79
CA ALA A 57 -8.41 12.21 14.04
C ALA A 57 -8.36 10.80 14.68
N ALA A 58 -9.43 10.02 14.54
CA ALA A 58 -9.47 8.63 15.04
C ALA A 58 -8.50 7.73 14.27
N GLU A 59 -8.45 7.86 12.95
CA GLU A 59 -7.57 7.10 12.08
C GLU A 59 -6.10 7.47 12.30
N VAL A 60 -5.79 8.76 12.47
CA VAL A 60 -4.44 9.22 12.85
C VAL A 60 -3.98 8.56 14.15
N ARG A 61 -4.85 8.55 15.17
CA ARG A 61 -4.51 7.89 16.44
C ARG A 61 -4.30 6.40 16.25
N ARG A 62 -5.15 5.72 15.48
CA ARG A 62 -5.01 4.30 15.17
C ARG A 62 -3.67 3.98 14.50
N ILE A 63 -3.27 4.78 13.50
CA ILE A 63 -2.01 4.60 12.78
C ILE A 63 -0.80 4.80 13.71
N LEU A 64 -0.76 5.90 14.45
CA LEU A 64 0.39 6.24 15.28
C LEU A 64 0.53 5.32 16.50
N SER A 65 -0.57 4.82 17.06
CA SER A 65 -0.54 3.87 18.19
C SER A 65 0.01 2.49 17.81
N GLN A 66 0.24 2.21 16.52
CA GLN A 66 0.91 0.97 16.09
C GLN A 66 2.41 0.97 16.40
N ASP A 67 2.99 2.13 16.69
CA ASP A 67 4.40 2.26 17.01
C ASP A 67 4.59 2.86 18.41
N GLY A 68 4.84 1.99 19.37
CA GLY A 68 5.09 2.38 20.77
C GLY A 68 6.45 3.05 21.00
N THR A 69 7.29 3.21 19.96
CA THR A 69 8.61 3.85 20.06
C THR A 69 8.57 5.35 19.75
N LEU A 70 7.42 5.85 19.28
CA LEU A 70 7.26 7.28 19.00
C LEU A 70 7.36 8.10 20.30
N LYS A 71 7.99 9.27 20.20
CA LYS A 71 7.97 10.28 21.25
C LYS A 71 6.54 10.70 21.59
N PRO A 72 6.28 11.32 22.75
CA PRO A 72 4.94 11.77 23.12
C PRO A 72 4.30 12.59 21.99
N TRP A 73 3.04 12.35 21.71
CA TRP A 73 2.30 13.05 20.67
C TRP A 73 0.85 13.30 21.04
N GLN A 74 0.29 14.35 20.44
CA GLN A 74 -1.14 14.66 20.52
C GLN A 74 -1.70 15.01 19.14
N VAL A 75 -3.01 14.85 18.95
CA VAL A 75 -3.72 15.21 17.71
C VAL A 75 -4.55 16.46 17.93
N VAL A 76 -4.37 17.45 17.05
CA VAL A 76 -5.09 18.72 17.04
C VAL A 76 -5.90 18.85 15.76
N ALA A 77 -7.09 19.44 15.83
CA ALA A 77 -7.94 19.67 14.68
C ALA A 77 -7.30 20.69 13.72
N GLY A 78 -7.28 20.35 12.43
CA GLY A 78 -6.88 21.24 11.35
C GLY A 78 -7.92 22.31 11.06
N GLY A 79 -7.52 23.30 10.26
CA GLY A 79 -8.39 24.35 9.71
C GLY A 79 -8.67 24.14 8.22
N SER A 80 -9.39 25.07 7.61
CA SER A 80 -9.73 25.04 6.19
C SER A 80 -8.52 25.15 5.25
N GLU A 81 -7.44 25.78 5.73
CA GLU A 81 -6.18 25.96 5.00
C GLU A 81 -5.02 25.43 5.84
N ARG A 82 -3.86 25.15 5.15
CA ARG A 82 -2.65 24.70 5.83
C ARG A 82 -2.22 25.68 6.93
N GLN A 83 -2.24 26.97 6.65
CA GLN A 83 -1.87 28.03 7.60
C GLN A 83 -2.77 27.99 8.84
N TYR A 84 -4.09 27.88 8.69
CA TYR A 84 -4.99 27.79 9.84
C TYR A 84 -4.81 26.48 10.63
N SER A 85 -4.45 25.43 9.94
CA SER A 85 -4.10 24.15 10.59
C SER A 85 -2.88 24.29 11.51
N ILE A 86 -1.81 24.92 11.02
CA ILE A 86 -0.62 25.18 11.85
C ILE A 86 -0.91 26.19 12.95
N ALA A 87 -1.72 27.24 12.69
CA ALA A 87 -2.15 28.18 13.73
C ALA A 87 -2.85 27.47 14.92
N ASN A 88 -3.66 26.44 14.63
CA ASN A 88 -4.28 25.63 15.70
C ASN A 88 -3.23 24.83 16.50
N ALA A 89 -2.21 24.28 15.84
CA ALA A 89 -1.11 23.62 16.53
C ALA A 89 -0.31 24.59 17.41
N LEU A 90 -0.07 25.82 16.97
CA LEU A 90 0.64 26.84 17.73
C LEU A 90 -0.11 27.22 19.02
N LYS A 91 -1.45 27.19 19.01
CA LYS A 91 -2.27 27.41 20.22
C LYS A 91 -2.16 26.25 21.22
N ALA A 92 -1.90 25.04 20.73
CA ALA A 92 -1.79 23.83 21.55
C ALA A 92 -0.36 23.54 22.03
N LEU A 93 0.62 24.39 21.69
CA LEU A 93 2.00 24.22 22.14
C LEU A 93 2.09 24.24 23.66
N PRO A 94 2.80 23.28 24.28
CA PRO A 94 3.08 23.27 25.70
C PRO A 94 3.80 24.55 26.14
N ALA A 95 3.61 24.92 27.42
CA ALA A 95 4.38 26.02 28.02
C ALA A 95 5.89 25.66 28.03
N GLY A 96 6.74 26.62 27.72
CA GLY A 96 8.19 26.40 27.66
C GLY A 96 8.66 25.78 26.32
N THR A 97 7.83 25.79 25.26
CA THR A 97 8.29 25.48 23.91
C THR A 97 9.25 26.56 23.41
N ASP A 98 10.48 26.18 23.07
CA ASP A 98 11.52 27.05 22.55
C ASP A 98 11.47 27.13 21.02
N TYR A 99 11.42 25.95 20.34
CA TYR A 99 11.41 25.85 18.88
C TYR A 99 10.28 24.96 18.38
N VAL A 100 9.78 25.28 17.20
CA VAL A 100 8.73 24.56 16.49
C VAL A 100 9.26 24.12 15.12
N ALA A 101 9.26 22.81 14.86
CA ALA A 101 9.63 22.22 13.57
C ALA A 101 8.35 21.83 12.82
N VAL A 102 7.99 22.59 11.81
CA VAL A 102 6.81 22.30 10.97
C VAL A 102 7.19 21.39 9.82
N HIS A 103 6.54 20.22 9.75
CA HIS A 103 6.81 19.22 8.72
C HIS A 103 5.54 18.73 8.02
N ASP A 104 5.63 18.53 6.70
CA ASP A 104 4.53 17.97 5.91
C ASP A 104 4.52 16.43 6.02
N ALA A 105 3.41 15.81 6.42
CA ALA A 105 3.24 14.36 6.44
C ALA A 105 3.42 13.69 5.06
N ALA A 106 3.33 14.49 4.00
CA ALA A 106 3.58 14.07 2.62
C ALA A 106 5.08 14.02 2.23
N ARG A 107 6.01 14.24 3.16
CA ARG A 107 7.46 14.07 2.96
C ARG A 107 8.00 12.93 3.84
N PRO A 108 7.60 11.67 3.55
CA PRO A 108 7.89 10.53 4.42
C PRO A 108 9.35 10.06 4.41
N LEU A 109 10.20 10.69 3.61
CA LEU A 109 11.58 10.27 3.38
C LEU A 109 12.63 11.17 4.02
N VAL A 110 12.20 12.16 4.85
CA VAL A 110 13.13 13.00 5.60
C VAL A 110 14.01 12.13 6.50
N LEU A 111 15.30 12.47 6.57
CA LEU A 111 16.25 11.77 7.44
C LEU A 111 16.28 12.40 8.84
N PRO A 112 16.39 11.63 9.92
CA PRO A 112 16.51 12.14 11.28
C PRO A 112 17.69 13.11 11.46
N GLU A 113 18.81 12.88 10.74
CA GLU A 113 19.99 13.73 10.72
C GLU A 113 19.67 15.11 10.12
N SER A 114 18.88 15.15 9.05
CA SER A 114 18.42 16.41 8.45
C SER A 114 17.50 17.18 9.39
N VAL A 115 16.60 16.48 10.11
CA VAL A 115 15.76 17.09 11.17
C VAL A 115 16.66 17.70 12.25
N THR A 116 17.65 16.97 12.71
CA THR A 116 18.60 17.44 13.73
C THR A 116 19.35 18.68 13.25
N ALA A 117 19.90 18.65 12.03
CA ALA A 117 20.68 19.75 11.46
C ALA A 117 19.86 21.06 11.34
N VAL A 118 18.60 20.98 10.88
CA VAL A 118 17.78 22.19 10.72
C VAL A 118 17.32 22.76 12.06
N VAL A 119 17.08 21.90 13.09
CA VAL A 119 16.79 22.37 14.46
C VAL A 119 17.99 23.10 15.02
N GLU A 120 19.19 22.54 14.89
CA GLU A 120 20.43 23.19 15.37
C GLU A 120 20.72 24.50 14.63
N ALA A 121 20.43 24.59 13.35
CA ALA A 121 20.54 25.84 12.60
C ALA A 121 19.55 26.89 13.13
N ALA A 122 18.29 26.51 13.36
CA ALA A 122 17.29 27.42 13.94
C ALA A 122 17.67 27.87 15.37
N GLN A 123 18.25 27.01 16.18
CA GLN A 123 18.77 27.37 17.50
C GLN A 123 19.87 28.45 17.46
N ARG A 124 20.65 28.48 16.38
CA ARG A 124 21.68 29.52 16.16
C ARG A 124 21.15 30.80 15.51
N GLN A 125 20.12 30.66 14.65
CA GLN A 125 19.70 31.70 13.72
C GLN A 125 18.24 32.12 13.89
N ARG A 126 17.49 31.53 14.85
CA ARG A 126 16.08 31.74 15.16
C ARG A 126 15.11 31.16 14.12
N ALA A 127 15.51 31.06 12.84
CA ALA A 127 14.69 30.52 11.76
C ALA A 127 15.56 29.77 10.75
N ALA A 128 15.17 28.54 10.37
CA ALA A 128 15.87 27.76 9.35
C ALA A 128 14.91 26.79 8.64
N GLY A 129 15.19 26.47 7.39
CA GLY A 129 14.44 25.51 6.60
C GLY A 129 15.33 24.59 5.80
N LEU A 130 14.94 23.30 5.66
CA LEU A 130 15.60 22.41 4.72
C LEU A 130 15.32 22.86 3.29
N ALA A 131 16.35 22.86 2.44
CA ALA A 131 16.22 23.18 1.03
C ALA A 131 17.28 22.46 0.20
N VAL A 132 17.04 22.35 -1.09
CA VAL A 132 18.02 21.83 -2.06
C VAL A 132 18.21 22.80 -3.20
N PRO A 133 19.43 22.93 -3.79
CA PRO A 133 19.63 23.72 -4.99
C PRO A 133 18.71 23.26 -6.12
N VAL A 134 18.15 24.18 -6.90
CA VAL A 134 17.33 23.83 -8.05
C VAL A 134 18.21 23.23 -9.16
N LYS A 135 17.79 22.08 -9.71
CA LYS A 135 18.51 21.39 -10.80
C LYS A 135 18.13 21.93 -12.18
N ASP A 136 16.85 22.24 -12.34
CA ASP A 136 16.29 22.69 -13.62
C ASP A 136 16.51 24.18 -13.87
N THR A 137 16.44 24.59 -15.13
CA THR A 137 16.38 26.00 -15.49
C THR A 137 14.97 26.55 -15.24
N ILE A 138 14.84 27.44 -14.28
CA ILE A 138 13.56 28.07 -13.94
C ILE A 138 13.29 29.25 -14.88
N LYS A 139 12.05 29.34 -15.35
CA LYS A 139 11.55 30.45 -16.15
C LYS A 139 10.42 31.14 -15.40
N GLU A 140 10.47 32.46 -15.35
CA GLU A 140 9.31 33.27 -15.00
C GLU A 140 8.48 33.53 -16.27
N SER A 141 7.15 33.40 -16.18
CA SER A 141 6.24 33.67 -17.31
C SER A 141 5.20 34.70 -16.95
N ASN A 142 4.72 35.43 -17.96
CA ASN A 142 3.53 36.27 -17.85
C ASN A 142 2.23 35.42 -17.91
N ALA A 143 1.08 36.08 -17.82
CA ALA A 143 -0.24 35.46 -17.88
C ALA A 143 -0.53 34.70 -19.20
N ASP A 144 0.13 35.13 -20.30
CA ASP A 144 -0.01 34.50 -21.63
C ASP A 144 0.91 33.30 -21.81
N GLY A 145 1.69 32.91 -20.78
CA GLY A 145 2.63 31.81 -20.83
C GLY A 145 3.97 32.12 -21.51
N CYS A 146 4.22 33.41 -21.84
CA CYS A 146 5.49 33.83 -22.43
C CYS A 146 6.54 34.02 -21.35
N VAL A 147 7.80 33.58 -21.61
CA VAL A 147 8.93 33.73 -20.68
C VAL A 147 9.30 35.22 -20.58
N VAL A 148 9.34 35.76 -19.36
CA VAL A 148 9.75 37.15 -19.06
C VAL A 148 11.12 37.24 -18.39
N ALA A 149 11.54 36.21 -17.65
CA ALA A 149 12.84 36.18 -17.02
C ALA A 149 13.40 34.75 -16.86
N THR A 150 14.70 34.62 -16.71
CA THR A 150 15.40 33.37 -16.35
C THR A 150 16.31 33.71 -15.16
N PRO A 151 15.87 33.48 -13.92
CA PRO A 151 16.68 33.77 -12.75
C PRO A 151 17.98 32.95 -12.73
N PRO A 152 19.08 33.48 -12.20
CA PRO A 152 20.33 32.74 -12.01
C PRO A 152 20.13 31.55 -11.09
N ARG A 153 20.28 30.32 -11.63
CA ARG A 153 19.99 29.07 -10.93
C ARG A 153 20.78 28.88 -9.64
N GLU A 154 22.01 29.38 -9.58
CA GLU A 154 22.88 29.31 -8.42
C GLU A 154 22.36 30.00 -7.17
N ARG A 155 21.31 30.84 -7.32
CA ARG A 155 20.61 31.53 -6.23
C ARG A 155 19.27 30.92 -5.90
N LEU A 156 18.85 29.86 -6.62
CA LEU A 156 17.53 29.27 -6.47
C LEU A 156 17.61 27.98 -5.66
N TRP A 157 16.78 27.90 -4.65
CA TRP A 157 16.62 26.74 -3.79
C TRP A 157 15.16 26.30 -3.77
N ALA A 158 14.95 25.00 -3.84
CA ALA A 158 13.65 24.38 -3.62
C ALA A 158 13.49 24.10 -2.13
N ILE A 159 12.62 24.87 -1.48
CA ILE A 159 12.36 24.73 -0.04
C ILE A 159 11.65 23.41 0.25
N GLN A 160 12.07 22.79 1.34
CA GLN A 160 11.49 21.55 1.87
C GLN A 160 10.94 21.79 3.27
N THR A 161 10.55 20.71 3.95
CA THR A 161 10.28 20.69 5.38
C THR A 161 11.10 19.55 6.03
N PRO A 162 11.46 19.68 7.33
CA PRO A 162 11.00 20.66 8.32
C PRO A 162 11.51 22.09 8.06
N GLN A 163 10.63 23.05 8.41
CA GLN A 163 10.99 24.43 8.64
C GLN A 163 10.91 24.68 10.14
N VAL A 164 11.96 25.24 10.72
CA VAL A 164 12.11 25.33 12.19
C VAL A 164 12.28 26.79 12.61
N PHE A 165 11.54 27.18 13.62
CA PHE A 165 11.49 28.55 14.09
C PHE A 165 11.48 28.60 15.61
N GLU A 166 12.02 29.69 16.18
CA GLU A 166 11.75 30.07 17.55
C GLU A 166 10.23 30.23 17.75
N ALA A 167 9.67 29.61 18.79
CA ALA A 167 8.23 29.53 18.98
C ALA A 167 7.55 30.90 19.09
N ALA A 168 8.19 31.86 19.78
CA ALA A 168 7.68 33.22 19.91
C ALA A 168 7.66 33.95 18.57
N LEU A 169 8.71 33.78 17.75
CA LEU A 169 8.82 34.37 16.42
C LEU A 169 7.74 33.82 15.49
N LEU A 170 7.54 32.50 15.48
CA LEU A 170 6.53 31.87 14.62
C LEU A 170 5.11 32.31 15.01
N ARG A 171 4.79 32.38 16.31
CA ARG A 171 3.51 32.92 16.79
C ARG A 171 3.28 34.35 16.30
N GLN A 172 4.27 35.23 16.48
CA GLN A 172 4.20 36.61 15.99
C GLN A 172 3.94 36.68 14.47
N ALA A 173 4.62 35.85 13.67
CA ALA A 173 4.42 35.82 12.23
C ALA A 173 2.99 35.40 11.84
N TYR A 174 2.44 34.40 12.53
CA TYR A 174 1.07 33.95 12.33
C TYR A 174 0.02 34.99 12.78
N ASP A 175 0.24 35.63 13.90
CA ASP A 175 -0.68 36.70 14.41
C ASP A 175 -0.72 37.89 13.46
N GLN A 176 0.44 38.33 12.95
CA GLN A 176 0.51 39.41 11.97
C GLN A 176 -0.15 39.04 10.64
N ALA A 177 0.14 37.84 10.11
CA ALA A 177 -0.49 37.33 8.87
C ALA A 177 -2.02 37.25 9.01
N ALA A 178 -2.51 36.82 10.19
CA ALA A 178 -3.95 36.79 10.48
C ALA A 178 -4.58 38.21 10.51
N ALA A 179 -3.91 39.17 11.15
CA ALA A 179 -4.37 40.57 11.20
C ALA A 179 -4.40 41.21 9.82
N GLU A 180 -3.47 40.87 8.93
CA GLU A 180 -3.38 41.37 7.56
C GLU A 180 -4.25 40.59 6.55
N GLY A 181 -4.87 39.48 6.95
CA GLY A 181 -5.58 38.56 6.04
C GLY A 181 -4.66 37.91 5.01
N PHE A 182 -3.35 37.76 5.31
CA PHE A 182 -2.35 37.23 4.41
C PHE A 182 -2.28 35.72 4.50
N LEU A 183 -2.31 35.03 3.36
CA LEU A 183 -2.05 33.60 3.24
C LEU A 183 -0.69 33.40 2.57
N GLY A 184 0.26 32.88 3.35
CA GLY A 184 1.59 32.51 2.87
C GLY A 184 1.60 31.19 2.11
N THR A 185 2.63 30.97 1.29
CA THR A 185 2.86 29.69 0.59
C THR A 185 3.41 28.63 1.52
N ASP A 186 4.17 29.04 2.55
CA ASP A 186 4.78 28.20 3.58
C ASP A 186 4.99 29.00 4.87
N ASP A 187 5.55 28.35 5.91
CA ASP A 187 5.77 28.99 7.21
C ASP A 187 6.93 30.00 7.16
N ALA A 188 7.94 29.74 6.32
CA ALA A 188 9.08 30.63 6.12
C ALA A 188 8.64 31.99 5.58
N SER A 189 7.72 32.01 4.62
CA SER A 189 7.23 33.25 4.02
C SER A 189 6.53 34.20 5.02
N LEU A 190 5.93 33.65 6.08
CA LEU A 190 5.34 34.44 7.16
C LEU A 190 6.42 35.10 8.02
N VAL A 191 7.49 34.39 8.32
CA VAL A 191 8.62 34.90 9.11
C VAL A 191 9.43 35.92 8.32
N GLU A 192 9.63 35.72 7.02
CA GLU A 192 10.28 36.68 6.11
C GLU A 192 9.56 38.00 6.09
N ARG A 193 8.22 38.01 6.14
CA ARG A 193 7.41 39.26 6.23
C ARG A 193 7.68 40.07 7.50
N LEU A 194 8.15 39.48 8.57
CA LEU A 194 8.62 40.19 9.76
C LEU A 194 10.02 40.79 9.57
N GLY A 195 10.65 40.64 8.40
CA GLY A 195 12.02 41.05 8.16
C GLY A 195 13.10 40.17 8.82
N VAL A 196 12.71 38.99 9.31
CA VAL A 196 13.64 38.03 9.90
C VAL A 196 14.15 37.05 8.82
N PRO A 197 15.47 36.93 8.63
CA PRO A 197 16.01 36.01 7.64
C PRO A 197 15.78 34.56 8.01
N VAL A 198 15.39 33.72 7.05
CA VAL A 198 15.28 32.27 7.20
C VAL A 198 16.52 31.61 6.59
N HIS A 199 17.28 30.88 7.37
CA HIS A 199 18.51 30.23 6.95
C HIS A 199 18.23 28.90 6.24
N LEU A 200 18.79 28.72 5.03
CA LEU A 200 18.65 27.47 4.29
C LEU A 200 19.70 26.46 4.77
N VAL A 201 19.22 25.26 5.11
CA VAL A 201 20.05 24.11 5.48
C VAL A 201 19.98 23.11 4.33
N GLN A 202 21.13 22.60 3.90
CA GLN A 202 21.21 21.60 2.84
C GLN A 202 20.43 20.36 3.22
N GLY A 203 19.34 20.09 2.48
CA GLY A 203 18.55 18.87 2.56
C GLY A 203 18.93 17.84 1.50
N GLU A 204 18.14 16.79 1.43
CA GLU A 204 18.31 15.71 0.46
C GLU A 204 17.25 15.80 -0.65
N TYR A 205 17.67 15.54 -1.90
CA TYR A 205 16.70 15.44 -3.01
C TYR A 205 15.70 14.28 -2.80
N SER A 206 16.11 13.25 -2.05
CA SER A 206 15.24 12.16 -1.66
C SER A 206 14.11 12.57 -0.70
N ASN A 207 14.19 13.73 -0.02
CA ASN A 207 13.12 14.28 0.81
C ASN A 207 12.04 14.93 -0.06
N LEU A 208 11.57 14.22 -1.06
CA LEU A 208 10.52 14.68 -1.98
C LEU A 208 9.17 14.77 -1.29
N LYS A 209 8.30 15.65 -1.80
CA LYS A 209 6.90 15.76 -1.38
C LYS A 209 6.05 14.86 -2.28
N VAL A 210 5.46 13.82 -1.74
CA VAL A 210 4.55 12.94 -2.47
C VAL A 210 3.24 13.66 -2.76
N THR A 211 3.01 13.98 -4.03
CA THR A 211 1.85 14.75 -4.50
C THR A 211 1.11 14.09 -5.65
N THR A 212 1.77 13.18 -6.37
CA THR A 212 1.24 12.43 -7.51
C THR A 212 1.47 10.93 -7.33
N PRO A 213 0.78 10.05 -8.09
CA PRO A 213 1.05 8.61 -8.07
C PRO A 213 2.50 8.26 -8.45
N GLU A 214 3.12 9.01 -9.37
CA GLU A 214 4.51 8.80 -9.78
C GLU A 214 5.47 9.06 -8.63
N ASP A 215 5.18 10.05 -7.77
CA ASP A 215 6.00 10.33 -6.58
C ASP A 215 6.02 9.13 -5.62
N LEU A 216 4.94 8.34 -5.53
CA LEU A 216 4.91 7.12 -4.71
C LEU A 216 5.91 6.08 -5.24
N ILE A 217 5.95 5.87 -6.56
CA ILE A 217 6.89 4.92 -7.20
C ILE A 217 8.32 5.33 -6.89
N VAL A 218 8.64 6.62 -7.04
CA VAL A 218 9.97 7.16 -6.74
C VAL A 218 10.31 7.01 -5.26
N ALA A 219 9.35 7.29 -4.38
CA ALA A 219 9.54 7.17 -2.94
C ALA A 219 9.78 5.70 -2.51
N GLU A 220 9.05 4.75 -3.08
CA GLU A 220 9.27 3.31 -2.83
C GLU A 220 10.66 2.86 -3.30
N ALA A 221 11.08 3.28 -4.50
CA ALA A 221 12.40 2.96 -5.01
C ALA A 221 13.53 3.48 -4.10
N ILE A 222 13.37 4.70 -3.55
CA ILE A 222 14.33 5.29 -2.60
C ILE A 222 14.38 4.46 -1.30
N LEU A 223 13.24 4.03 -0.77
CA LEU A 223 13.18 3.19 0.44
C LEU A 223 13.83 1.83 0.22
N GLN A 224 13.59 1.21 -0.93
CA GLN A 224 14.24 -0.05 -1.31
C GLN A 224 15.76 0.11 -1.40
N GLN A 225 16.27 1.22 -1.95
CA GLN A 225 17.71 1.53 -1.96
C GLN A 225 18.27 1.74 -0.54
N ARG A 226 17.45 2.19 0.41
CA ARG A 226 17.82 2.30 1.84
C ARG A 226 17.73 0.96 2.58
N GLY A 227 17.44 -0.16 1.90
CA GLY A 227 17.35 -1.51 2.46
C GLY A 227 16.00 -1.84 3.10
N GLU A 228 14.96 -1.03 2.85
CA GLU A 228 13.62 -1.39 3.26
C GLU A 228 12.96 -2.28 2.21
N GLU A 229 12.57 -3.48 2.61
CA GLU A 229 11.86 -4.43 1.75
C GLU A 229 10.34 -4.28 1.92
N ARG A 230 9.62 -4.53 0.83
CA ARG A 230 8.17 -4.70 0.90
C ARG A 230 7.89 -5.98 1.67
N GLN A 231 7.25 -5.90 2.83
CA GLN A 231 6.77 -7.09 3.51
C GLN A 231 5.63 -7.68 2.67
N VAL A 232 5.92 -8.77 1.96
CA VAL A 232 4.92 -9.55 1.25
C VAL A 232 4.55 -10.73 2.14
N GLU A 233 3.29 -10.81 2.53
CA GLU A 233 2.76 -11.99 3.21
C GLU A 233 2.55 -13.09 2.17
N TRP A 234 3.16 -14.25 2.42
CA TRP A 234 3.00 -15.43 1.60
C TRP A 234 2.21 -16.49 2.36
N ARG A 235 1.27 -17.13 1.68
CA ARG A 235 0.54 -18.28 2.23
C ARG A 235 0.48 -19.39 1.22
N THR A 236 0.55 -20.64 1.72
CA THR A 236 0.37 -21.85 0.94
C THR A 236 -0.83 -22.63 1.45
N GLY A 237 -1.56 -23.26 0.54
CA GLY A 237 -2.62 -24.19 0.86
C GLY A 237 -2.50 -25.45 0.02
N MET A 238 -2.98 -26.53 0.56
CA MET A 238 -3.08 -27.83 -0.11
C MET A 238 -4.55 -28.25 -0.19
N GLY A 239 -4.95 -28.79 -1.33
CA GLY A 239 -6.25 -29.41 -1.53
C GLY A 239 -6.09 -30.83 -2.03
N TYR A 240 -7.00 -31.70 -1.64
CA TYR A 240 -7.13 -33.08 -2.09
C TYR A 240 -8.59 -33.39 -2.35
N ASP A 241 -8.87 -34.03 -3.48
CA ASP A 241 -10.22 -34.53 -3.77
C ASP A 241 -10.17 -35.87 -4.50
N VAL A 242 -11.25 -36.63 -4.40
CA VAL A 242 -11.40 -37.95 -5.01
C VAL A 242 -12.85 -38.18 -5.46
N HIS A 243 -13.01 -38.67 -6.69
CA HIS A 243 -14.32 -39.00 -7.25
C HIS A 243 -14.32 -40.38 -7.85
N ARG A 244 -15.45 -41.12 -7.71
CA ARG A 244 -15.68 -42.41 -8.33
C ARG A 244 -15.90 -42.26 -9.83
N LEU A 245 -15.40 -43.21 -10.62
CA LEU A 245 -15.72 -43.37 -12.04
C LEU A 245 -17.04 -44.15 -12.20
N THR A 246 -17.94 -43.62 -13.04
CA THR A 246 -19.27 -44.21 -13.27
C THR A 246 -19.67 -44.08 -14.75
N PRO A 247 -20.46 -45.05 -15.30
CA PRO A 247 -21.00 -44.92 -16.64
C PRO A 247 -22.05 -43.83 -16.77
N GLY A 248 -22.23 -43.33 -17.99
CA GLY A 248 -23.29 -42.39 -18.32
C GLY A 248 -23.02 -40.93 -17.94
N ARG A 249 -21.84 -40.60 -17.46
CA ARG A 249 -21.38 -39.23 -17.21
C ARG A 249 -20.19 -38.88 -18.11
N LYS A 250 -20.05 -37.58 -18.40
CA LYS A 250 -18.87 -37.06 -19.09
C LYS A 250 -17.69 -37.00 -18.12
N LEU A 251 -16.49 -37.24 -18.63
CA LEU A 251 -15.27 -37.00 -17.89
C LEU A 251 -14.81 -35.56 -18.13
N ILE A 252 -14.95 -34.70 -17.11
CA ILE A 252 -14.55 -33.30 -17.16
C ILE A 252 -13.38 -33.11 -16.19
N LEU A 253 -12.25 -32.59 -16.67
CA LEU A 253 -11.06 -32.27 -15.87
C LEU A 253 -10.47 -30.94 -16.33
N GLY A 254 -10.23 -30.01 -15.39
CA GLY A 254 -9.76 -28.66 -15.71
C GLY A 254 -10.70 -27.94 -16.68
N GLY A 255 -12.00 -28.22 -16.63
CA GLY A 255 -13.01 -27.67 -17.54
C GLY A 255 -12.95 -28.22 -18.95
N VAL A 256 -12.22 -29.33 -19.21
CA VAL A 256 -12.09 -29.99 -20.51
C VAL A 256 -12.92 -31.29 -20.53
N ASP A 257 -13.82 -31.43 -21.51
CA ASP A 257 -14.55 -32.66 -21.77
C ASP A 257 -13.62 -33.69 -22.47
N ILE A 258 -13.26 -34.73 -21.75
CA ILE A 258 -12.29 -35.74 -22.21
C ILE A 258 -13.04 -36.99 -22.69
N PRO A 259 -12.85 -37.43 -23.96
CA PRO A 259 -13.49 -38.63 -24.46
C PRO A 259 -13.09 -39.86 -23.63
N HIS A 260 -14.06 -40.43 -22.90
CA HIS A 260 -13.93 -41.65 -22.11
C HIS A 260 -15.29 -42.29 -21.89
N SER A 261 -15.31 -43.61 -21.70
CA SER A 261 -16.56 -44.38 -21.44
C SER A 261 -17.15 -44.17 -20.05
N LEU A 262 -16.34 -43.71 -19.10
CA LEU A 262 -16.72 -43.38 -17.73
C LEU A 262 -16.47 -41.91 -17.44
N GLY A 263 -17.30 -41.30 -16.61
CA GLY A 263 -17.09 -39.95 -16.05
C GLY A 263 -17.10 -40.00 -14.54
N LEU A 264 -16.81 -38.84 -13.91
CA LEU A 264 -16.75 -38.75 -12.44
C LEU A 264 -18.14 -38.51 -11.84
N GLU A 265 -18.41 -39.15 -10.71
CA GLU A 265 -19.64 -39.02 -9.96
C GLU A 265 -19.54 -37.85 -8.98
N GLY A 266 -20.53 -36.94 -8.96
CA GLY A 266 -20.60 -35.82 -8.03
C GLY A 266 -21.81 -34.95 -8.28
N HIS A 267 -22.03 -33.96 -7.40
CA HIS A 267 -23.19 -33.06 -7.44
C HIS A 267 -23.07 -32.02 -8.58
N SER A 268 -21.87 -31.50 -8.81
CA SER A 268 -21.51 -30.58 -9.91
C SER A 268 -21.15 -31.36 -11.20
N ASP A 269 -20.29 -30.81 -12.04
CA ASP A 269 -19.64 -31.53 -13.15
C ASP A 269 -18.57 -32.54 -12.66
N ALA A 270 -18.33 -32.64 -11.35
CA ALA A 270 -17.42 -33.55 -10.67
C ALA A 270 -15.94 -33.43 -11.13
N ASP A 271 -15.50 -32.24 -11.49
CA ASP A 271 -14.13 -31.98 -11.88
C ASP A 271 -13.21 -32.03 -10.65
N VAL A 272 -12.65 -33.21 -10.37
CA VAL A 272 -11.81 -33.49 -9.22
C VAL A 272 -10.54 -32.61 -9.17
N LEU A 273 -10.01 -32.21 -10.34
CA LEU A 273 -8.88 -31.29 -10.45
C LEU A 273 -9.22 -29.92 -9.88
N LEU A 274 -10.36 -29.35 -10.34
CA LEU A 274 -10.79 -28.04 -9.92
C LEU A 274 -11.31 -28.01 -8.47
N HIS A 275 -11.85 -29.12 -7.97
CA HIS A 275 -12.23 -29.23 -6.56
C HIS A 275 -11.00 -29.14 -5.65
N ALA A 276 -9.99 -29.98 -5.90
CA ALA A 276 -8.74 -29.91 -5.14
C ALA A 276 -8.08 -28.52 -5.24
N LEU A 277 -8.10 -27.88 -6.41
CA LEU A 277 -7.53 -26.57 -6.59
C LEU A 277 -8.28 -25.48 -5.80
N LYS A 278 -9.62 -25.50 -5.79
CA LYS A 278 -10.43 -24.57 -5.01
C LYS A 278 -10.15 -24.68 -3.51
N ASP A 279 -10.03 -25.91 -2.99
CA ASP A 279 -9.70 -26.14 -1.58
C ASP A 279 -8.28 -25.65 -1.24
N ALA A 280 -7.30 -25.85 -2.14
CA ALA A 280 -5.96 -25.31 -1.95
C ALA A 280 -5.97 -23.76 -1.86
N LEU A 281 -6.71 -23.10 -2.71
CA LEU A 281 -6.84 -21.64 -2.76
C LEU A 281 -7.54 -21.07 -1.53
N LEU A 282 -8.72 -21.63 -1.19
CA LEU A 282 -9.48 -21.21 -0.02
C LEU A 282 -8.71 -21.48 1.28
N GLY A 283 -8.07 -22.64 1.39
CA GLY A 283 -7.22 -22.98 2.53
C GLY A 283 -6.04 -22.03 2.70
N ALA A 284 -5.33 -21.68 1.62
CA ALA A 284 -4.25 -20.69 1.66
C ALA A 284 -4.74 -19.32 2.15
N ALA A 285 -5.94 -18.89 1.74
CA ALA A 285 -6.53 -17.63 2.16
C ALA A 285 -7.10 -17.66 3.59
N GLY A 286 -7.20 -18.84 4.23
CA GLY A 286 -7.85 -18.99 5.54
C GLY A 286 -9.38 -18.88 5.48
N LEU A 287 -9.98 -19.17 4.31
CA LEU A 287 -11.42 -19.05 4.07
C LEU A 287 -12.20 -20.38 4.23
N GLY A 288 -11.54 -21.46 4.64
CA GLY A 288 -12.14 -22.79 4.78
C GLY A 288 -12.03 -23.61 3.49
N ASP A 289 -13.09 -24.32 3.13
CA ASP A 289 -13.17 -25.25 2.00
C ASP A 289 -14.34 -24.94 1.04
N ILE A 290 -14.43 -25.70 -0.06
CA ILE A 290 -15.49 -25.52 -1.06
C ILE A 290 -16.88 -25.82 -0.49
N GLY A 291 -17.00 -26.77 0.44
CA GLY A 291 -18.28 -27.14 1.04
C GLY A 291 -18.93 -26.02 1.85
N ARG A 292 -18.09 -25.15 2.44
CA ARG A 292 -18.56 -23.97 3.17
C ARG A 292 -19.15 -22.90 2.24
N HIS A 293 -18.58 -22.70 1.06
CA HIS A 293 -18.96 -21.65 0.12
C HIS A 293 -19.97 -22.12 -0.93
N PHE A 294 -19.94 -23.40 -1.29
CA PHE A 294 -20.76 -24.00 -2.35
C PHE A 294 -21.32 -25.36 -1.86
N PRO A 295 -22.20 -25.36 -0.87
CA PRO A 295 -22.72 -26.59 -0.29
C PRO A 295 -23.47 -27.44 -1.33
N ASP A 296 -23.24 -28.74 -1.33
CA ASP A 296 -23.88 -29.72 -2.19
C ASP A 296 -25.38 -29.87 -1.93
N THR A 297 -25.86 -29.36 -0.79
CA THR A 297 -27.31 -29.29 -0.43
C THR A 297 -28.06 -28.17 -1.16
N ASP A 298 -27.35 -27.24 -1.80
CA ASP A 298 -27.97 -26.11 -2.49
C ASP A 298 -28.18 -26.45 -3.98
N GLU A 299 -29.41 -26.53 -4.40
CA GLU A 299 -29.82 -26.86 -5.77
C GLU A 299 -29.27 -25.91 -6.83
N GLN A 300 -28.89 -24.67 -6.47
CA GLN A 300 -28.29 -23.72 -7.43
C GLN A 300 -26.94 -24.21 -7.98
N TYR A 301 -26.26 -25.11 -7.27
CA TYR A 301 -24.95 -25.66 -7.67
C TYR A 301 -25.06 -27.03 -8.36
N ARG A 302 -26.25 -27.55 -8.53
CA ARG A 302 -26.45 -28.84 -9.19
C ARG A 302 -26.09 -28.79 -10.66
N GLY A 303 -25.14 -29.62 -11.07
CA GLY A 303 -24.62 -29.67 -12.45
C GLY A 303 -23.85 -28.43 -12.90
N ILE A 304 -23.52 -27.52 -11.97
CA ILE A 304 -22.74 -26.30 -12.30
C ILE A 304 -21.32 -26.66 -12.76
N SER A 305 -20.78 -25.85 -13.66
CA SER A 305 -19.39 -25.94 -14.06
C SER A 305 -18.45 -25.57 -12.90
N SER A 306 -17.49 -26.42 -12.61
CA SER A 306 -16.44 -26.17 -11.63
C SER A 306 -15.50 -25.00 -12.01
N LEU A 307 -15.41 -24.66 -13.31
CA LEU A 307 -14.71 -23.43 -13.74
C LEU A 307 -15.43 -22.17 -13.27
N LEU A 308 -16.76 -22.09 -13.38
CA LEU A 308 -17.51 -20.95 -12.83
C LEU A 308 -17.38 -20.83 -11.31
N LEU A 309 -17.28 -21.96 -10.61
CA LEU A 309 -17.01 -21.95 -9.17
C LEU A 309 -15.57 -21.48 -8.87
N LEU A 310 -14.60 -21.80 -9.73
CA LEU A 310 -13.22 -21.31 -9.58
C LEU A 310 -13.15 -19.80 -9.79
N GLU A 311 -13.90 -19.23 -10.73
CA GLU A 311 -14.00 -17.78 -10.91
C GLU A 311 -14.58 -17.10 -9.64
N LYS A 312 -15.61 -17.69 -9.01
CA LYS A 312 -16.15 -17.19 -7.73
C LYS A 312 -15.11 -17.27 -6.60
N VAL A 313 -14.29 -18.33 -6.56
CA VAL A 313 -13.19 -18.42 -5.59
C VAL A 313 -12.18 -17.30 -5.84
N GLN A 314 -11.82 -17.02 -7.09
CA GLN A 314 -10.94 -15.91 -7.43
C GLN A 314 -11.50 -14.56 -6.94
N ASP A 315 -12.80 -14.32 -7.10
CA ASP A 315 -13.45 -13.10 -6.60
C ASP A 315 -13.40 -13.01 -5.06
N LEU A 316 -13.56 -14.14 -4.33
CA LEU A 316 -13.39 -14.19 -2.89
C LEU A 316 -11.96 -13.87 -2.44
N LEU A 317 -10.96 -14.37 -3.17
CA LEU A 317 -9.54 -14.06 -2.91
C LEU A 317 -9.26 -12.57 -3.12
N GLU A 318 -9.75 -11.98 -4.21
CA GLU A 318 -9.61 -10.54 -4.50
C GLU A 318 -10.25 -9.68 -3.40
N GLN A 319 -11.48 -10.02 -2.96
CA GLN A 319 -12.16 -9.34 -1.86
C GLN A 319 -11.39 -9.43 -0.53
N ALA A 320 -10.71 -10.55 -0.28
CA ALA A 320 -9.85 -10.73 0.88
C ALA A 320 -8.44 -10.11 0.70
N GLY A 321 -8.15 -9.50 -0.46
CA GLY A 321 -6.89 -8.84 -0.80
C GLY A 321 -5.76 -9.80 -1.16
N TRP A 322 -6.06 -11.07 -1.49
CA TRP A 322 -5.08 -12.07 -1.90
C TRP A 322 -4.90 -12.09 -3.41
N ILE A 323 -3.66 -12.31 -3.84
CA ILE A 323 -3.27 -12.50 -5.24
C ILE A 323 -2.71 -13.90 -5.40
N VAL A 324 -3.21 -14.66 -6.38
CA VAL A 324 -2.66 -15.97 -6.72
C VAL A 324 -1.27 -15.78 -7.31
N ASN A 325 -0.26 -16.38 -6.67
CA ASN A 325 1.12 -16.36 -7.18
C ASN A 325 1.34 -17.48 -8.20
N ASN A 326 1.06 -18.72 -7.80
CA ASN A 326 1.08 -19.88 -8.69
C ASN A 326 0.28 -21.03 -8.09
N VAL A 327 -0.07 -21.98 -8.94
CA VAL A 327 -0.72 -23.25 -8.56
C VAL A 327 -0.04 -24.43 -9.23
N ASP A 328 -0.01 -25.57 -8.52
CA ASP A 328 0.51 -26.84 -9.01
C ASP A 328 -0.48 -27.95 -8.69
N VAL A 329 -0.98 -28.63 -9.72
CA VAL A 329 -1.99 -29.68 -9.58
C VAL A 329 -1.50 -30.99 -10.18
N THR A 330 -1.70 -32.09 -9.45
CA THR A 330 -1.41 -33.43 -9.93
C THR A 330 -2.69 -34.26 -9.92
N VAL A 331 -3.08 -34.77 -11.10
CA VAL A 331 -4.20 -35.73 -11.24
C VAL A 331 -3.66 -37.15 -11.30
N ALA A 332 -4.13 -38.01 -10.41
CA ALA A 332 -3.87 -39.44 -10.43
C ALA A 332 -5.01 -40.18 -11.17
N ALA A 333 -4.70 -40.69 -12.36
CA ALA A 333 -5.65 -41.40 -13.21
C ALA A 333 -4.95 -42.51 -14.00
N GLN A 334 -5.51 -43.74 -13.99
CA GLN A 334 -4.97 -44.85 -14.76
C GLN A 334 -5.28 -44.69 -16.25
N ARG A 335 -6.50 -44.28 -16.60
CA ARG A 335 -7.00 -43.98 -17.93
C ARG A 335 -8.03 -42.82 -17.86
N PRO A 336 -8.22 -42.03 -18.98
CA PRO A 336 -7.48 -42.02 -20.23
C PRO A 336 -6.11 -41.33 -20.07
N LYS A 337 -5.29 -41.26 -21.14
CA LYS A 337 -4.08 -40.43 -21.21
C LYS A 337 -4.47 -38.95 -21.13
N LEU A 338 -4.08 -38.23 -20.08
CA LEU A 338 -4.44 -36.82 -19.86
C LEU A 338 -3.48 -35.83 -20.54
N ALA A 339 -2.25 -36.24 -20.86
CA ALA A 339 -1.22 -35.36 -21.42
C ALA A 339 -1.67 -34.51 -22.63
N PRO A 340 -2.45 -35.02 -23.60
CA PRO A 340 -2.92 -34.19 -24.73
C PRO A 340 -3.89 -33.07 -24.34
N HIS A 341 -4.54 -33.18 -23.18
CA HIS A 341 -5.57 -32.25 -22.71
C HIS A 341 -5.03 -31.20 -21.74
N ILE A 342 -3.85 -31.42 -21.14
CA ILE A 342 -3.23 -30.53 -20.16
C ILE A 342 -3.09 -29.08 -20.67
N PRO A 343 -2.62 -28.81 -21.90
CA PRO A 343 -2.49 -27.42 -22.35
C PRO A 343 -3.80 -26.63 -22.32
N GLN A 344 -4.95 -27.28 -22.64
CA GLN A 344 -6.24 -26.62 -22.57
C GLN A 344 -6.72 -26.46 -21.12
N MET A 345 -6.46 -27.40 -20.23
CA MET A 345 -6.75 -27.26 -18.80
C MET A 345 -5.99 -26.08 -18.18
N VAL A 346 -4.69 -25.92 -18.51
CA VAL A 346 -3.87 -24.79 -18.07
C VAL A 346 -4.48 -23.47 -18.52
N LYS A 347 -4.88 -23.35 -19.78
CA LYS A 347 -5.53 -22.13 -20.29
C LYS A 347 -6.82 -21.80 -19.56
N ASN A 348 -7.67 -22.80 -19.32
CA ASN A 348 -8.94 -22.62 -18.64
C ASN A 348 -8.72 -22.14 -17.19
N VAL A 349 -7.81 -22.80 -16.45
CA VAL A 349 -7.48 -22.43 -15.06
C VAL A 349 -6.84 -21.06 -14.98
N ALA A 350 -5.89 -20.76 -15.87
CA ALA A 350 -5.23 -19.46 -15.91
C ALA A 350 -6.23 -18.32 -16.16
N ALA A 351 -7.16 -18.52 -17.10
CA ALA A 351 -8.23 -17.57 -17.39
C ALA A 351 -9.15 -17.34 -16.17
N ALA A 352 -9.62 -18.42 -15.54
CA ALA A 352 -10.50 -18.35 -14.37
C ALA A 352 -9.82 -17.65 -13.16
N LEU A 353 -8.52 -17.87 -12.97
CA LEU A 353 -7.74 -17.25 -11.90
C LEU A 353 -7.16 -15.88 -12.27
N LYS A 354 -7.38 -15.39 -13.50
CA LYS A 354 -6.87 -14.11 -14.01
C LYS A 354 -5.34 -14.01 -13.91
N VAL A 355 -4.63 -15.12 -14.16
CA VAL A 355 -3.15 -15.19 -14.11
C VAL A 355 -2.58 -15.64 -15.46
N SER A 356 -1.27 -15.45 -15.69
CA SER A 356 -0.60 -16.00 -16.87
C SER A 356 -0.49 -17.53 -16.81
N GLU A 357 -0.49 -18.21 -17.95
CA GLU A 357 -0.38 -19.67 -18.05
C GLU A 357 0.87 -20.22 -17.34
N GLU A 358 1.97 -19.46 -17.30
CA GLU A 358 3.22 -19.82 -16.61
C GLU A 358 3.06 -19.98 -15.09
N ARG A 359 1.97 -19.45 -14.51
CA ARG A 359 1.66 -19.59 -13.08
C ARG A 359 0.81 -20.80 -12.75
N VAL A 360 0.41 -21.56 -13.76
CA VAL A 360 -0.42 -22.76 -13.62
C VAL A 360 0.34 -23.96 -14.12
N ASN A 361 0.63 -24.92 -13.23
CA ASN A 361 1.20 -26.20 -13.62
C ASN A 361 0.19 -27.32 -13.37
N ILE A 362 -0.05 -28.17 -14.35
CA ILE A 362 -0.90 -29.36 -14.25
C ILE A 362 -0.13 -30.57 -14.74
N LYS A 363 -0.11 -31.63 -13.92
CA LYS A 363 0.56 -32.90 -14.17
C LYS A 363 -0.42 -34.05 -14.01
N ALA A 364 -0.18 -35.11 -14.70
CA ALA A 364 -0.91 -36.37 -14.54
C ALA A 364 0.05 -37.53 -14.27
N THR A 365 -0.39 -38.44 -13.41
CA THR A 365 0.36 -39.66 -13.09
C THR A 365 -0.59 -40.85 -13.01
N THR A 366 -0.04 -42.06 -13.20
CA THR A 366 -0.71 -43.31 -12.83
C THR A 366 -0.32 -43.69 -11.41
N THR A 367 -1.00 -44.68 -10.84
CA THR A 367 -0.58 -45.32 -9.56
C THR A 367 0.03 -46.70 -9.76
N GLU A 368 0.57 -46.95 -10.94
CA GLU A 368 1.20 -48.23 -11.30
C GLU A 368 0.26 -49.45 -11.04
N LYS A 369 -1.02 -49.29 -11.33
CA LYS A 369 -2.11 -50.26 -11.10
C LYS A 369 -2.39 -50.57 -9.63
N LEU A 370 -1.95 -49.72 -8.70
CA LEU A 370 -2.19 -49.86 -7.26
C LEU A 370 -3.39 -49.01 -6.81
N GLY A 371 -4.17 -49.56 -5.88
CA GLY A 371 -5.29 -48.88 -5.25
C GLY A 371 -6.46 -48.58 -6.21
N PHE A 372 -7.42 -47.79 -5.74
CA PHE A 372 -8.67 -47.47 -6.47
C PHE A 372 -8.44 -46.71 -7.78
N VAL A 373 -7.36 -45.95 -7.89
CA VAL A 373 -6.98 -45.30 -9.14
C VAL A 373 -6.44 -46.34 -10.12
N GLY A 374 -5.57 -47.24 -9.63
CA GLY A 374 -4.96 -48.29 -10.46
C GLY A 374 -5.96 -49.33 -10.96
N THR A 375 -7.03 -49.60 -10.20
CA THR A 375 -8.15 -50.47 -10.58
C THR A 375 -9.24 -49.76 -11.41
N GLU A 376 -9.05 -48.45 -11.70
CA GLU A 376 -10.00 -47.63 -12.47
C GLU A 376 -11.38 -47.46 -11.76
N GLU A 377 -11.40 -47.50 -10.43
CA GLU A 377 -12.61 -47.25 -9.63
C GLU A 377 -12.87 -45.76 -9.41
N GLY A 378 -11.85 -44.92 -9.53
CA GLY A 378 -11.92 -43.48 -9.32
C GLY A 378 -10.67 -42.76 -9.77
N MET A 379 -10.72 -41.42 -9.65
CA MET A 379 -9.58 -40.54 -9.84
C MET A 379 -9.41 -39.67 -8.62
N SER A 380 -8.18 -39.23 -8.34
CA SER A 380 -7.91 -38.23 -7.31
C SER A 380 -7.04 -37.10 -7.84
N ALA A 381 -7.12 -35.96 -7.18
CA ALA A 381 -6.26 -34.82 -7.48
C ALA A 381 -5.68 -34.22 -6.20
N TYR A 382 -4.46 -33.72 -6.33
CA TYR A 382 -3.72 -32.98 -5.32
C TYR A 382 -3.41 -31.61 -5.89
N ALA A 383 -3.67 -30.56 -5.14
CA ALA A 383 -3.35 -29.21 -5.54
C ALA A 383 -2.57 -28.50 -4.45
N VAL A 384 -1.62 -27.66 -4.85
CA VAL A 384 -0.95 -26.70 -3.99
C VAL A 384 -1.12 -25.32 -4.61
N ALA A 385 -1.51 -24.36 -3.81
CA ALA A 385 -1.61 -22.95 -4.21
C ALA A 385 -0.72 -22.09 -3.33
N MET A 386 -0.08 -21.10 -3.94
CA MET A 386 0.65 -20.05 -3.22
C MET A 386 -0.04 -18.70 -3.50
N LEU A 387 -0.38 -18.02 -2.42
CA LEU A 387 -0.97 -16.68 -2.43
C LEU A 387 0.01 -15.66 -1.87
N ARG A 388 -0.17 -14.40 -2.29
CA ARG A 388 0.57 -13.25 -1.74
C ARG A 388 -0.36 -12.08 -1.49
N LYS A 389 0.02 -11.27 -0.50
CA LYS A 389 -0.69 -10.05 -0.14
C LYS A 389 0.28 -8.90 0.12
#